data_f4dd54658eeb18763d78627bf46d6057
#
_entry.id   f4dd54658eeb18763d78627bf46d6057
#
_cell.length_a   1.000
_cell.length_b   1.000
_cell.length_c   1.000
_cell.angle_alpha   90.00
_cell.angle_beta   90.00
_cell.angle_gamma   90.00
#
_symmetry.space_group_name_H-M   'P 1'
#
loop_
_entity.id
_entity.type
_entity.pdbx_description
1 polymer ?
#
loop_
_entity_poly.entity_id
_entity_poly.type
_entity_poly.pdbx_seq_one_letter_code
_entity_poly.pdbx_strand_id
1 'polypeptide(L)'
;MAGPVPSPRLALDVRSVHKRFGGRKGVPEVHALADVSLQVPQGSLVALVGPDGAGKTTLLRLAAALLTADGGELRVLGLDPATQSQQVQDRISYMPQRFGLYEDLSVQENLDLYADLQGVPMDVRRQRYQRLLHMTDLTQFTDRLAGKLSGGMKQKLGLACTLVRSPDLLLLDEPTVGVDPLSRRELWQIVQQLVQEERLSVVISTSYLDEAERCEQVVVLHQGKVLAQGRPQELRQPAQGRTWLATPVEGLPARLLQTRLMDLPGTLDAVPQGGDVRWLRSQTEGADNDQSGLPVSELQRVPERLEDAFMMLLRSSMQGASAYGEGRAPMPADEQPAQANLTSLRSSTAVIEVQDLVRRFGDFVAVDHTTFSVHRGEIFGLLGPNGAGKTTTFRMLCGLLPASSGSLRVAGVDLRTARAEARRHVGYVAQKFSLYGDQTVRENLQFFGGAYRLFGAELRRRMEAMVEEFGLHAQLDQMAGKLPGGYKQRLAMAAALLHEPDILFLDEATSGADPLARRDFWRRITRLAAEGTTIVVTTHFMEEAEYCDRILIQDAGRMLALGTPREVREQAAAGGAAVTDMDSAFIAIVEQRRRQAVSGRMAA
;
A
#
# COMPACT_ATOMS: atom_id res chain seq x y z
N MET A 1 -7.41 14.22 -50.69
CA MET A 1 -8.28 14.53 -49.55
C MET A 1 -8.26 13.26 -48.70
N ALA A 2 -7.61 13.31 -47.53
CA ALA A 2 -7.70 12.25 -46.53
C ALA A 2 -9.12 12.25 -45.97
N GLY A 3 -9.84 11.14 -46.10
CA GLY A 3 -11.18 10.98 -45.51
C GLY A 3 -11.14 11.18 -44.00
N PRO A 4 -12.27 11.54 -43.35
CA PRO A 4 -12.32 11.71 -41.90
C PRO A 4 -11.85 10.41 -41.25
N VAL A 5 -10.83 10.52 -40.39
CA VAL A 5 -10.40 9.39 -39.55
C VAL A 5 -11.63 8.97 -38.72
N PRO A 6 -12.07 7.72 -38.77
CA PRO A 6 -13.25 7.29 -38.00
C PRO A 6 -12.97 7.55 -36.53
N SER A 7 -13.89 8.20 -35.85
CA SER A 7 -13.83 8.43 -34.40
C SER A 7 -13.57 7.09 -33.69
N PRO A 8 -12.62 7.00 -32.76
CA PRO A 8 -12.31 5.76 -32.08
C PRO A 8 -13.58 5.25 -31.38
N ARG A 9 -13.87 3.95 -31.54
CA ARG A 9 -14.97 3.32 -30.77
C ARG A 9 -14.62 3.39 -29.29
N LEU A 10 -15.56 3.84 -28.48
CA LEU A 10 -15.36 3.98 -27.03
C LEU A 10 -15.81 2.70 -26.31
N ALA A 11 -15.00 2.24 -25.37
CA ALA A 11 -15.38 1.21 -24.40
C ALA A 11 -16.20 1.80 -23.27
N LEU A 12 -15.85 3.03 -22.85
CA LEU A 12 -16.58 3.79 -21.83
C LEU A 12 -16.68 5.25 -22.26
N ASP A 13 -17.88 5.83 -22.22
CA ASP A 13 -18.14 7.26 -22.46
C ASP A 13 -18.96 7.79 -21.28
N VAL A 14 -18.35 8.69 -20.52
CA VAL A 14 -18.89 9.28 -19.29
C VAL A 14 -19.00 10.77 -19.50
N ARG A 15 -20.22 11.34 -19.35
CA ARG A 15 -20.50 12.76 -19.57
C ARG A 15 -21.28 13.33 -18.40
N SER A 16 -20.64 14.23 -17.65
CA SER A 16 -21.21 14.94 -16.50
C SER A 16 -21.95 14.03 -15.52
N VAL A 17 -21.36 12.86 -15.21
CA VAL A 17 -21.99 11.86 -14.35
C VAL A 17 -21.93 12.27 -12.90
N HIS A 18 -23.07 12.12 -12.21
CA HIS A 18 -23.25 12.39 -10.79
C HIS A 18 -23.71 11.14 -10.05
N LYS A 19 -23.16 10.94 -8.82
CA LYS A 19 -23.63 9.90 -7.90
C LYS A 19 -23.58 10.37 -6.46
N ARG A 20 -24.69 10.20 -5.73
CA ARG A 20 -24.85 10.57 -4.33
C ARG A 20 -25.22 9.36 -3.49
N PHE A 21 -24.79 9.36 -2.25
CA PHE A 21 -25.18 8.37 -1.24
C PHE A 21 -25.62 9.09 0.03
N GLY A 22 -26.53 8.49 0.81
CA GLY A 22 -27.03 9.08 2.05
C GLY A 22 -28.23 9.98 1.83
N GLY A 23 -28.35 11.08 2.60
CA GLY A 23 -29.46 12.04 2.50
C GLY A 23 -30.78 11.58 3.14
N ARG A 24 -30.83 10.39 3.78
CA ARG A 24 -31.97 9.95 4.59
C ARG A 24 -31.76 10.31 6.06
N LYS A 25 -32.88 10.47 6.83
CA LYS A 25 -32.87 10.93 8.23
C LYS A 25 -31.62 10.51 9.02
N GLY A 26 -30.75 11.48 9.34
CA GLY A 26 -29.57 11.31 10.18
C GLY A 26 -28.29 10.81 9.49
N VAL A 27 -28.30 10.58 8.17
CA VAL A 27 -27.11 10.22 7.38
C VAL A 27 -26.76 11.40 6.46
N PRO A 28 -25.59 12.02 6.61
CA PRO A 28 -25.18 13.10 5.70
C PRO A 28 -25.11 12.62 4.25
N GLU A 29 -25.47 13.49 3.32
CA GLU A 29 -25.36 13.23 1.89
C GLU A 29 -23.88 13.33 1.47
N VAL A 30 -23.40 12.31 0.74
CA VAL A 30 -22.03 12.26 0.20
C VAL A 30 -22.11 12.23 -1.32
N HIS A 31 -21.48 13.20 -1.96
CA HIS A 31 -21.31 13.25 -3.41
C HIS A 31 -20.12 12.37 -3.79
N ALA A 32 -20.36 11.12 -4.15
CA ALA A 32 -19.32 10.19 -4.56
C ALA A 32 -18.76 10.49 -5.96
N LEU A 33 -19.60 11.04 -6.85
CA LEU A 33 -19.20 11.58 -8.15
C LEU A 33 -19.96 12.91 -8.38
N ALA A 34 -19.25 13.93 -8.86
CA ALA A 34 -19.76 15.28 -9.09
C ALA A 34 -19.20 15.82 -10.42
N ASP A 35 -20.01 15.73 -11.48
CA ASP A 35 -19.69 16.20 -12.82
C ASP A 35 -18.45 15.48 -13.44
N VAL A 36 -18.44 14.16 -13.38
CA VAL A 36 -17.34 13.34 -13.93
C VAL A 36 -17.54 13.14 -15.43
N SER A 37 -16.51 13.51 -16.22
CA SER A 37 -16.48 13.30 -17.67
C SER A 37 -15.15 12.69 -18.08
N LEU A 38 -15.18 11.54 -18.79
CA LEU A 38 -14.00 10.87 -19.33
C LEU A 38 -14.40 9.93 -20.47
N GLN A 39 -13.41 9.56 -21.29
CA GLN A 39 -13.60 8.62 -22.39
C GLN A 39 -12.49 7.57 -22.38
N VAL A 40 -12.87 6.30 -22.58
CA VAL A 40 -11.96 5.17 -22.69
C VAL A 40 -12.09 4.58 -24.10
N PRO A 41 -11.04 4.65 -24.95
CA PRO A 41 -11.03 4.00 -26.26
C PRO A 41 -11.09 2.46 -26.12
N GLN A 42 -11.69 1.80 -27.12
CA GLN A 42 -11.62 0.33 -27.19
C GLN A 42 -10.19 -0.15 -27.41
N GLY A 43 -9.83 -1.27 -26.76
CA GLY A 43 -8.50 -1.87 -26.86
C GLY A 43 -7.40 -1.11 -26.13
N SER A 44 -7.75 -0.18 -25.23
CA SER A 44 -6.80 0.61 -24.44
C SER A 44 -6.78 0.20 -22.97
N LEU A 45 -5.68 0.51 -22.30
CA LEU A 45 -5.48 0.35 -20.86
C LEU A 45 -5.52 1.73 -20.19
N VAL A 46 -6.54 1.96 -19.36
CA VAL A 46 -6.75 3.24 -18.66
C VAL A 46 -6.73 3.06 -17.15
N ALA A 47 -5.92 3.87 -16.45
CA ALA A 47 -5.87 3.88 -14.99
C ALA A 47 -6.79 4.97 -14.41
N LEU A 48 -7.53 4.61 -13.37
CA LEU A 48 -8.22 5.54 -12.47
C LEU A 48 -7.39 5.65 -11.19
N VAL A 49 -6.81 6.80 -10.92
CA VAL A 49 -5.99 7.05 -9.73
C VAL A 49 -6.62 8.13 -8.85
N GLY A 50 -6.34 8.07 -7.56
CA GLY A 50 -6.87 9.05 -6.61
C GLY A 50 -6.90 8.52 -5.19
N PRO A 51 -7.04 9.41 -4.19
CA PRO A 51 -7.15 9.03 -2.79
C PRO A 51 -8.33 8.12 -2.49
N ASP A 52 -8.36 7.58 -1.27
CA ASP A 52 -9.52 6.87 -0.77
C ASP A 52 -10.74 7.78 -0.73
N GLY A 53 -11.88 7.26 -1.18
CA GLY A 53 -13.10 8.07 -1.30
C GLY A 53 -13.15 8.99 -2.52
N ALA A 54 -12.16 8.97 -3.43
CA ALA A 54 -12.15 9.79 -4.65
C ALA A 54 -13.26 9.46 -5.65
N GLY A 55 -13.93 8.30 -5.51
CA GLY A 55 -15.02 7.87 -6.38
C GLY A 55 -14.68 6.76 -7.37
N LYS A 56 -13.42 6.24 -7.36
CA LYS A 56 -12.93 5.18 -8.27
C LYS A 56 -13.85 3.97 -8.36
N THR A 57 -14.06 3.29 -7.22
CA THR A 57 -14.95 2.13 -7.11
C THR A 57 -16.40 2.45 -7.51
N THR A 58 -16.90 3.66 -7.19
CA THR A 58 -18.25 4.09 -7.57
C THR A 58 -18.37 4.16 -9.08
N LEU A 59 -17.40 4.75 -9.76
CA LEU A 59 -17.37 4.85 -11.22
C LEU A 59 -17.31 3.46 -11.88
N LEU A 60 -16.45 2.56 -11.40
CA LEU A 60 -16.36 1.19 -11.90
C LEU A 60 -17.67 0.42 -11.70
N ARG A 61 -18.34 0.58 -10.56
CA ARG A 61 -19.64 -0.06 -10.30
C ARG A 61 -20.78 0.50 -11.16
N LEU A 62 -20.75 1.79 -11.50
CA LEU A 62 -21.68 2.37 -12.48
C LEU A 62 -21.43 1.77 -13.87
N ALA A 63 -20.16 1.68 -14.30
CA ALA A 63 -19.79 1.06 -15.56
C ALA A 63 -20.13 -0.44 -15.61
N ALA A 64 -20.06 -1.14 -14.48
CA ALA A 64 -20.46 -2.54 -14.34
C ALA A 64 -21.99 -2.75 -14.27
N ALA A 65 -22.81 -1.69 -14.39
CA ALA A 65 -24.26 -1.73 -14.22
C ALA A 65 -24.70 -2.29 -12.85
N LEU A 66 -23.88 -2.13 -11.81
CA LEU A 66 -24.18 -2.51 -10.42
C LEU A 66 -24.76 -1.33 -9.63
N LEU A 67 -24.65 -0.13 -10.14
CA LEU A 67 -25.23 1.12 -9.61
C LEU A 67 -25.82 1.92 -10.76
N THR A 68 -26.78 2.80 -10.44
CA THR A 68 -27.35 3.76 -11.38
C THR A 68 -26.84 5.16 -11.07
N ALA A 69 -26.48 5.93 -12.08
CA ALA A 69 -26.13 7.35 -11.95
C ALA A 69 -27.38 8.16 -11.54
N ASP A 70 -27.16 9.25 -10.78
CA ASP A 70 -28.24 10.16 -10.39
C ASP A 70 -28.40 11.31 -11.41
N GLY A 71 -27.45 11.48 -12.33
CA GLY A 71 -27.47 12.44 -13.43
C GLY A 71 -26.30 12.25 -14.37
N GLY A 72 -26.36 12.89 -15.53
CA GLY A 72 -25.39 12.76 -16.60
C GLY A 72 -25.68 11.59 -17.55
N GLU A 73 -24.76 11.31 -18.45
CA GLU A 73 -24.87 10.24 -19.45
C GLU A 73 -23.68 9.28 -19.29
N LEU A 74 -24.00 7.96 -19.27
CA LEU A 74 -23.01 6.89 -19.20
C LEU A 74 -23.29 5.88 -20.31
N ARG A 75 -22.29 5.58 -21.13
CA ARG A 75 -22.34 4.54 -22.15
C ARG A 75 -21.18 3.56 -21.97
N VAL A 76 -21.50 2.28 -21.95
CA VAL A 76 -20.55 1.16 -21.87
C VAL A 76 -20.67 0.33 -23.12
N LEU A 77 -19.61 0.27 -23.94
CA LEU A 77 -19.62 -0.37 -25.25
C LEU A 77 -20.80 0.10 -26.16
N GLY A 78 -21.20 1.38 -26.00
CA GLY A 78 -22.32 2.00 -26.68
C GLY A 78 -23.69 1.76 -26.05
N LEU A 79 -23.79 0.91 -25.02
CA LEU A 79 -25.03 0.58 -24.29
C LEU A 79 -25.23 1.48 -23.08
N ASP A 80 -26.47 1.70 -22.71
CA ASP A 80 -26.83 2.43 -21.48
C ASP A 80 -26.98 1.44 -20.31
N PRO A 81 -26.08 1.50 -19.28
CA PRO A 81 -26.13 0.55 -18.17
C PRO A 81 -27.39 0.70 -17.29
N ALA A 82 -28.10 1.83 -17.33
CA ALA A 82 -29.31 2.03 -16.56
C ALA A 82 -30.52 1.28 -17.16
N THR A 83 -30.60 1.18 -18.49
CA THR A 83 -31.72 0.57 -19.21
C THR A 83 -31.37 -0.77 -19.83
N GLN A 84 -30.11 -1.04 -20.10
CA GLN A 84 -29.60 -2.24 -20.78
C GLN A 84 -28.59 -3.01 -19.90
N SER A 85 -28.82 -3.05 -18.57
CA SER A 85 -27.89 -3.60 -17.60
C SER A 85 -27.42 -5.03 -17.94
N GLN A 86 -28.33 -5.92 -18.31
CA GLN A 86 -27.99 -7.31 -18.66
C GLN A 86 -27.08 -7.37 -19.90
N GLN A 87 -27.37 -6.59 -20.95
CA GLN A 87 -26.55 -6.56 -22.15
C GLN A 87 -25.14 -6.02 -21.89
N VAL A 88 -25.01 -5.04 -20.97
CA VAL A 88 -23.72 -4.55 -20.51
C VAL A 88 -22.98 -5.65 -19.76
N GLN A 89 -23.62 -6.25 -18.74
CA GLN A 89 -23.03 -7.32 -17.92
C GLN A 89 -22.66 -8.55 -18.73
N ASP A 90 -23.35 -8.80 -19.85
CA ASP A 90 -23.02 -9.88 -20.78
C ASP A 90 -21.70 -9.67 -21.53
N ARG A 91 -21.23 -8.43 -21.65
CA ARG A 91 -20.06 -8.05 -22.44
C ARG A 91 -18.87 -7.57 -21.62
N ILE A 92 -19.07 -7.35 -20.31
CA ILE A 92 -18.02 -6.88 -19.41
C ILE A 92 -17.66 -7.94 -18.38
N SER A 93 -16.53 -7.77 -17.74
CA SER A 93 -16.20 -8.46 -16.49
C SER A 93 -15.70 -7.45 -15.46
N TYR A 94 -16.11 -7.62 -14.21
CA TYR A 94 -15.74 -6.76 -13.09
C TYR A 94 -15.07 -7.59 -11.99
N MET A 95 -13.85 -7.22 -11.65
CA MET A 95 -13.10 -7.77 -10.51
C MET A 95 -13.11 -6.74 -9.39
N PRO A 96 -13.89 -6.92 -8.32
CA PRO A 96 -13.92 -6.01 -7.18
C PRO A 96 -12.64 -6.14 -6.33
N GLN A 97 -12.31 -5.12 -5.55
CA GLN A 97 -11.16 -5.09 -4.64
C GLN A 97 -11.08 -6.34 -3.72
N ARG A 98 -12.24 -6.83 -3.26
CA ARG A 98 -12.36 -8.13 -2.58
C ARG A 98 -13.07 -9.09 -3.50
N PHE A 99 -12.31 -9.89 -4.22
CA PHE A 99 -12.89 -10.91 -5.08
C PHE A 99 -13.43 -12.06 -4.23
N GLY A 100 -14.67 -12.46 -4.53
CA GLY A 100 -15.40 -13.48 -3.78
C GLY A 100 -15.02 -14.91 -4.16
N LEU A 101 -13.75 -15.30 -4.02
CA LEU A 101 -13.39 -16.71 -4.13
C LEU A 101 -14.00 -17.53 -3.00
N TYR A 102 -14.51 -18.70 -3.35
CA TYR A 102 -14.96 -19.67 -2.38
C TYR A 102 -13.74 -20.46 -1.87
N GLU A 103 -13.33 -20.16 -0.65
CA GLU A 103 -12.08 -20.68 -0.08
C GLU A 103 -12.10 -22.19 0.16
N ASP A 104 -13.28 -22.76 0.34
CA ASP A 104 -13.51 -24.21 0.53
C ASP A 104 -13.58 -24.97 -0.80
N LEU A 105 -13.60 -24.28 -1.94
CA LEU A 105 -13.53 -24.87 -3.26
C LEU A 105 -12.08 -24.87 -3.78
N SER A 106 -11.75 -25.85 -4.61
CA SER A 106 -10.48 -25.92 -5.34
C SER A 106 -10.38 -24.82 -6.41
N VAL A 107 -9.20 -24.68 -7.01
CA VAL A 107 -8.99 -23.79 -8.17
C VAL A 107 -9.94 -24.16 -9.31
N GLN A 108 -10.04 -25.46 -9.65
CA GLN A 108 -10.92 -25.95 -10.71
C GLN A 108 -12.39 -25.68 -10.39
N GLU A 109 -12.85 -26.00 -9.18
CA GLU A 109 -14.24 -25.80 -8.76
C GLU A 109 -14.63 -24.30 -8.74
N ASN A 110 -13.72 -23.39 -8.37
CA ASN A 110 -13.98 -21.97 -8.50
C ASN A 110 -14.16 -21.57 -9.98
N LEU A 111 -13.31 -22.05 -10.91
CA LEU A 111 -13.47 -21.78 -12.33
C LEU A 111 -14.79 -22.33 -12.87
N ASP A 112 -15.18 -23.54 -12.48
CA ASP A 112 -16.45 -24.17 -12.90
C ASP A 112 -17.65 -23.36 -12.40
N LEU A 113 -17.65 -22.95 -11.12
CA LEU A 113 -18.70 -22.13 -10.55
C LEU A 113 -18.85 -20.79 -11.27
N TYR A 114 -17.74 -20.08 -11.53
CA TYR A 114 -17.83 -18.81 -12.25
C TYR A 114 -18.22 -18.99 -13.72
N ALA A 115 -17.85 -20.11 -14.36
CA ALA A 115 -18.31 -20.45 -15.71
C ALA A 115 -19.81 -20.73 -15.73
N ASP A 116 -20.35 -21.42 -14.73
CA ASP A 116 -21.78 -21.66 -14.57
C ASP A 116 -22.56 -20.35 -14.38
N LEU A 117 -22.09 -19.52 -13.44
CA LEU A 117 -22.73 -18.21 -13.15
C LEU A 117 -22.71 -17.27 -14.37
N GLN A 118 -21.69 -17.36 -15.21
CA GLN A 118 -21.55 -16.52 -16.39
C GLN A 118 -22.13 -17.18 -17.67
N GLY A 119 -22.76 -18.36 -17.56
CA GLY A 119 -23.40 -19.07 -18.66
C GLY A 119 -22.43 -19.51 -19.76
N VAL A 120 -21.18 -19.86 -19.42
CA VAL A 120 -20.18 -20.32 -20.38
C VAL A 120 -20.52 -21.74 -20.85
N PRO A 121 -20.67 -21.99 -22.17
CA PRO A 121 -20.98 -23.32 -22.69
C PRO A 121 -19.90 -24.36 -22.35
N MET A 122 -20.33 -25.60 -22.08
CA MET A 122 -19.42 -26.68 -21.63
C MET A 122 -18.33 -27.04 -22.66
N ASP A 123 -18.66 -26.98 -23.94
CA ASP A 123 -17.78 -27.33 -25.05
C ASP A 123 -16.55 -26.40 -25.16
N VAL A 124 -16.68 -25.13 -24.76
CA VAL A 124 -15.58 -24.16 -24.83
C VAL A 124 -14.77 -24.06 -23.50
N ARG A 125 -15.30 -24.59 -22.38
CA ARG A 125 -14.67 -24.43 -21.04
C ARG A 125 -13.27 -25.02 -20.98
N ARG A 126 -13.08 -26.24 -21.50
CA ARG A 126 -11.80 -26.95 -21.43
C ARG A 126 -10.67 -26.13 -22.05
N GLN A 127 -10.88 -25.57 -23.22
CA GLN A 127 -9.87 -24.75 -23.91
C GLN A 127 -9.60 -23.45 -23.15
N ARG A 128 -10.66 -22.78 -22.66
CA ARG A 128 -10.54 -21.56 -21.87
C ARG A 128 -9.79 -21.77 -20.57
N TYR A 129 -10.11 -22.83 -19.81
CA TYR A 129 -9.43 -23.16 -18.56
C TYR A 129 -7.95 -23.45 -18.79
N GLN A 130 -7.59 -24.26 -19.78
CA GLN A 130 -6.19 -24.52 -20.11
C GLN A 130 -5.41 -23.23 -20.36
N ARG A 131 -5.98 -22.31 -21.13
CA ARG A 131 -5.38 -21.02 -21.42
C ARG A 131 -5.24 -20.15 -20.14
N LEU A 132 -6.33 -19.99 -19.38
CA LEU A 132 -6.34 -19.16 -18.18
C LEU A 132 -5.41 -19.71 -17.10
N LEU A 133 -5.42 -21.00 -16.85
CA LEU A 133 -4.54 -21.67 -15.90
C LEU A 133 -3.07 -21.55 -16.29
N HIS A 134 -2.76 -21.68 -17.60
CA HIS A 134 -1.40 -21.46 -18.11
C HIS A 134 -0.95 -20.00 -17.92
N MET A 135 -1.78 -19.04 -18.34
CA MET A 135 -1.51 -17.61 -18.24
C MET A 135 -1.29 -17.16 -16.78
N THR A 136 -2.02 -17.76 -15.82
CA THR A 136 -1.94 -17.42 -14.38
C THR A 136 -0.95 -18.28 -13.60
N ASP A 137 -0.27 -19.23 -14.26
CA ASP A 137 0.62 -20.21 -13.63
C ASP A 137 -0.05 -21.03 -12.52
N LEU A 138 -1.32 -21.42 -12.73
CA LEU A 138 -2.11 -22.20 -11.78
C LEU A 138 -2.34 -23.66 -12.25
N THR A 139 -1.77 -24.08 -13.36
CA THR A 139 -2.01 -25.39 -13.98
C THR A 139 -1.74 -26.58 -13.03
N GLN A 140 -0.71 -26.44 -12.17
CA GLN A 140 -0.36 -27.53 -11.22
C GLN A 140 -1.09 -27.42 -9.87
N PHE A 141 -2.03 -26.50 -9.73
CA PHE A 141 -2.74 -26.22 -8.47
C PHE A 141 -4.26 -26.42 -8.59
N THR A 142 -4.74 -27.06 -9.66
CA THR A 142 -6.18 -27.21 -9.96
C THR A 142 -6.98 -27.83 -8.83
N ASP A 143 -6.43 -28.84 -8.14
CA ASP A 143 -7.10 -29.57 -7.05
C ASP A 143 -6.88 -28.90 -5.68
N ARG A 144 -6.06 -27.81 -5.64
CA ARG A 144 -5.76 -27.13 -4.37
C ARG A 144 -6.90 -26.20 -3.98
N LEU A 145 -7.34 -26.28 -2.71
CA LEU A 145 -8.35 -25.37 -2.18
C LEU A 145 -7.89 -23.91 -2.28
N ALA A 146 -8.78 -23.01 -2.71
CA ALA A 146 -8.48 -21.58 -2.84
C ALA A 146 -8.05 -20.96 -1.50
N GLY A 147 -8.59 -21.44 -0.38
CA GLY A 147 -8.16 -21.01 0.96
C GLY A 147 -6.69 -21.28 1.28
N LYS A 148 -6.08 -22.28 0.62
CA LYS A 148 -4.66 -22.65 0.79
C LYS A 148 -3.71 -21.98 -0.21
N LEU A 149 -4.22 -21.12 -1.09
CA LEU A 149 -3.42 -20.33 -2.02
C LEU A 149 -2.79 -19.12 -1.31
N SER A 150 -1.64 -18.66 -1.81
CA SER A 150 -1.08 -17.37 -1.41
C SER A 150 -1.97 -16.20 -1.87
N GLY A 151 -1.80 -15.00 -1.29
CA GLY A 151 -2.55 -13.81 -1.70
C GLY A 151 -2.43 -13.51 -3.20
N GLY A 152 -1.22 -13.56 -3.77
CA GLY A 152 -1.00 -13.37 -5.20
C GLY A 152 -1.65 -14.46 -6.06
N MET A 153 -1.60 -15.73 -5.63
CA MET A 153 -2.29 -16.82 -6.33
C MET A 153 -3.83 -16.66 -6.28
N LYS A 154 -4.38 -16.19 -5.15
CA LYS A 154 -5.81 -15.86 -5.05
C LYS A 154 -6.21 -14.76 -6.02
N GLN A 155 -5.40 -13.72 -6.16
CA GLN A 155 -5.65 -12.64 -7.14
C GLN A 155 -5.58 -13.15 -8.59
N LYS A 156 -4.59 -13.98 -8.91
CA LYS A 156 -4.50 -14.62 -10.22
C LYS A 156 -5.70 -15.53 -10.51
N LEU A 157 -6.16 -16.32 -9.53
CA LEU A 157 -7.38 -17.12 -9.67
C LEU A 157 -8.62 -16.23 -9.84
N GLY A 158 -8.72 -15.14 -9.07
CA GLY A 158 -9.80 -14.16 -9.21
C GLY A 158 -9.83 -13.56 -10.63
N LEU A 159 -8.67 -13.18 -11.16
CA LEU A 159 -8.57 -12.69 -12.55
C LEU A 159 -8.96 -13.77 -13.55
N ALA A 160 -8.50 -15.02 -13.39
CA ALA A 160 -8.89 -16.14 -14.24
C ALA A 160 -10.41 -16.36 -14.25
N CYS A 161 -11.04 -16.40 -13.06
CA CYS A 161 -12.50 -16.53 -12.92
C CYS A 161 -13.24 -15.36 -13.58
N THR A 162 -12.70 -14.15 -13.50
CA THR A 162 -13.27 -12.96 -14.15
C THR A 162 -13.21 -13.04 -15.67
N LEU A 163 -12.19 -13.70 -16.23
CA LEU A 163 -11.94 -13.82 -17.68
C LEU A 163 -12.59 -15.04 -18.34
N VAL A 164 -13.23 -15.93 -17.58
CA VAL A 164 -13.81 -17.19 -18.13
C VAL A 164 -14.78 -16.93 -19.28
N ARG A 165 -15.50 -15.80 -19.26
CA ARG A 165 -16.45 -15.43 -20.31
C ARG A 165 -15.81 -14.79 -21.55
N SER A 166 -14.57 -14.31 -21.49
CA SER A 166 -13.90 -13.51 -22.53
C SER A 166 -14.64 -12.18 -22.81
N PRO A 167 -14.55 -11.19 -21.90
CA PRO A 167 -15.25 -9.92 -22.01
C PRO A 167 -14.66 -9.00 -23.11
N ASP A 168 -15.46 -8.00 -23.56
CA ASP A 168 -15.01 -6.88 -24.41
C ASP A 168 -14.37 -5.75 -23.58
N LEU A 169 -14.78 -5.63 -22.30
CA LEU A 169 -14.26 -4.65 -21.34
C LEU A 169 -14.04 -5.31 -19.98
N LEU A 170 -12.82 -5.16 -19.45
CA LEU A 170 -12.43 -5.63 -18.12
C LEU A 170 -12.29 -4.45 -17.18
N LEU A 171 -13.02 -4.50 -16.06
CA LEU A 171 -12.98 -3.52 -14.99
C LEU A 171 -12.28 -4.13 -13.77
N LEU A 172 -11.15 -3.56 -13.37
CA LEU A 172 -10.33 -4.05 -12.24
C LEU A 172 -10.31 -3.00 -11.12
N ASP A 173 -10.84 -3.34 -9.96
CA ASP A 173 -10.90 -2.44 -8.80
C ASP A 173 -9.81 -2.79 -7.80
N GLU A 174 -8.69 -2.06 -7.84
CA GLU A 174 -7.50 -2.23 -6.98
C GLU A 174 -7.01 -3.70 -6.93
N PRO A 175 -6.76 -4.36 -8.08
CA PRO A 175 -6.47 -5.81 -8.12
C PRO A 175 -5.15 -6.20 -7.47
N THR A 176 -4.26 -5.25 -7.20
CA THR A 176 -2.90 -5.46 -6.69
C THR A 176 -2.74 -5.08 -5.21
N VAL A 177 -3.79 -4.57 -4.56
CA VAL A 177 -3.73 -4.21 -3.14
C VAL A 177 -3.52 -5.46 -2.27
N GLY A 178 -2.51 -5.40 -1.39
CA GLY A 178 -2.12 -6.52 -0.52
C GLY A 178 -1.37 -7.65 -1.23
N VAL A 179 -0.90 -7.40 -2.45
CA VAL A 179 -0.09 -8.35 -3.24
C VAL A 179 1.38 -7.97 -3.16
N ASP A 180 2.25 -8.97 -2.95
CA ASP A 180 3.69 -8.76 -2.92
C ASP A 180 4.25 -8.34 -4.30
N PRO A 181 5.44 -7.69 -4.37
CA PRO A 181 5.98 -7.12 -5.61
C PRO A 181 6.15 -8.14 -6.75
N LEU A 182 6.53 -9.38 -6.44
CA LEU A 182 6.70 -10.43 -7.44
C LEU A 182 5.36 -10.81 -8.06
N SER A 183 4.36 -11.11 -7.23
CA SER A 183 3.00 -11.45 -7.68
C SER A 183 2.32 -10.26 -8.38
N ARG A 184 2.60 -9.01 -7.96
CA ARG A 184 2.13 -7.78 -8.61
C ARG A 184 2.69 -7.66 -10.01
N ARG A 185 3.99 -7.87 -10.21
CA ARG A 185 4.63 -7.87 -11.54
C ARG A 185 4.02 -8.90 -12.47
N GLU A 186 3.80 -10.14 -11.99
CA GLU A 186 3.21 -11.21 -12.76
C GLU A 186 1.76 -10.88 -13.18
N LEU A 187 0.96 -10.33 -12.30
CA LEU A 187 -0.41 -9.91 -12.61
C LEU A 187 -0.44 -8.81 -13.68
N TRP A 188 0.48 -7.84 -13.60
CA TRP A 188 0.64 -6.80 -14.60
C TRP A 188 1.05 -7.34 -15.96
N GLN A 189 1.94 -8.34 -16.03
CA GLN A 189 2.29 -9.01 -17.27
C GLN A 189 1.07 -9.64 -17.93
N ILE A 190 0.20 -10.29 -17.14
CA ILE A 190 -1.06 -10.85 -17.63
C ILE A 190 -1.97 -9.76 -18.22
N VAL A 191 -2.18 -8.66 -17.49
CA VAL A 191 -3.02 -7.55 -17.96
C VAL A 191 -2.49 -6.93 -19.25
N GLN A 192 -1.17 -6.71 -19.34
CA GLN A 192 -0.54 -6.19 -20.56
C GLN A 192 -0.68 -7.13 -21.73
N GLN A 193 -0.51 -8.44 -21.51
CA GLN A 193 -0.71 -9.46 -22.54
C GLN A 193 -2.14 -9.44 -23.09
N LEU A 194 -3.15 -9.36 -22.22
CA LEU A 194 -4.56 -9.27 -22.62
C LEU A 194 -4.86 -8.03 -23.49
N VAL A 195 -4.28 -6.89 -23.16
CA VAL A 195 -4.45 -5.66 -23.93
C VAL A 195 -3.74 -5.75 -25.29
N GLN A 196 -2.49 -6.21 -25.32
CA GLN A 196 -1.67 -6.23 -26.54
C GLN A 196 -2.09 -7.32 -27.53
N GLU A 197 -2.33 -8.53 -27.06
CA GLU A 197 -2.62 -9.69 -27.90
C GLU A 197 -4.11 -9.81 -28.25
N GLU A 198 -4.99 -9.53 -27.27
CA GLU A 198 -6.44 -9.72 -27.43
C GLU A 198 -7.19 -8.43 -27.72
N ARG A 199 -6.49 -7.27 -27.68
CA ARG A 199 -7.11 -5.94 -27.79
C ARG A 199 -8.24 -5.72 -26.79
N LEU A 200 -8.12 -6.33 -25.62
CA LEU A 200 -9.07 -6.18 -24.55
C LEU A 200 -9.03 -4.74 -24.01
N SER A 201 -10.19 -4.12 -23.88
CA SER A 201 -10.29 -2.83 -23.20
C SER A 201 -10.20 -3.05 -21.70
N VAL A 202 -9.33 -2.31 -21.00
CA VAL A 202 -9.15 -2.46 -19.54
C VAL A 202 -9.22 -1.12 -18.84
N VAL A 203 -10.06 -1.03 -17.80
CA VAL A 203 -10.06 0.09 -16.86
C VAL A 203 -9.65 -0.46 -15.50
N ILE A 204 -8.56 0.06 -14.97
CA ILE A 204 -8.02 -0.35 -13.67
C ILE A 204 -8.05 0.81 -12.69
N SER A 205 -8.63 0.61 -11.50
CA SER A 205 -8.38 1.52 -10.39
C SER A 205 -7.14 1.08 -9.65
N THR A 206 -6.28 2.02 -9.28
CA THR A 206 -5.09 1.73 -8.50
C THR A 206 -4.70 2.92 -7.60
N SER A 207 -4.14 2.61 -6.44
CA SER A 207 -3.47 3.55 -5.56
C SER A 207 -1.95 3.62 -5.83
N TYR A 208 -1.44 2.77 -6.72
CA TYR A 208 -0.03 2.71 -7.11
C TYR A 208 0.21 3.52 -8.38
N LEU A 209 0.99 4.59 -8.27
CA LEU A 209 1.24 5.50 -9.40
C LEU A 209 2.25 4.93 -10.40
N ASP A 210 3.14 4.05 -9.97
CA ASP A 210 4.03 3.27 -10.85
C ASP A 210 3.26 2.33 -11.77
N GLU A 211 2.11 1.83 -11.32
CA GLU A 211 1.19 1.04 -12.15
C GLU A 211 0.49 1.92 -13.19
N ALA A 212 0.01 3.09 -12.78
CA ALA A 212 -0.61 4.04 -13.67
C ALA A 212 0.34 4.53 -14.77
N GLU A 213 1.64 4.64 -14.51
CA GLU A 213 2.66 4.98 -15.51
C GLU A 213 2.76 3.96 -16.66
N ARG A 214 2.30 2.72 -16.45
CA ARG A 214 2.27 1.66 -17.47
C ARG A 214 1.03 1.70 -18.36
N CYS A 215 0.05 2.55 -18.04
CA CYS A 215 -1.19 2.67 -18.77
C CYS A 215 -1.06 3.69 -19.91
N GLU A 216 -1.90 3.55 -20.94
CA GLU A 216 -1.94 4.49 -22.05
C GLU A 216 -2.51 5.85 -21.65
N GLN A 217 -3.47 5.83 -20.74
CA GLN A 217 -4.10 7.03 -20.18
C GLN A 217 -4.31 6.88 -18.68
N VAL A 218 -4.28 8.01 -17.99
CA VAL A 218 -4.54 8.10 -16.55
C VAL A 218 -5.60 9.17 -16.31
N VAL A 219 -6.56 8.85 -15.47
CA VAL A 219 -7.57 9.78 -14.96
C VAL A 219 -7.36 9.96 -13.47
N VAL A 220 -7.07 11.18 -13.05
CA VAL A 220 -6.86 11.55 -11.64
C VAL A 220 -8.19 12.01 -11.06
N LEU A 221 -8.71 11.25 -10.08
CA LEU A 221 -9.94 11.56 -9.37
C LEU A 221 -9.65 12.08 -7.95
N HIS A 222 -10.39 13.09 -7.52
CA HIS A 222 -10.35 13.60 -6.15
C HIS A 222 -11.72 14.16 -5.76
N GLN A 223 -12.25 13.74 -4.59
CA GLN A 223 -13.55 14.18 -4.07
C GLN A 223 -14.68 14.11 -5.12
N GLY A 224 -14.72 13.02 -5.87
CA GLY A 224 -15.74 12.78 -6.89
C GLY A 224 -15.58 13.60 -8.19
N LYS A 225 -14.47 14.29 -8.41
CA LYS A 225 -14.21 15.09 -9.61
C LYS A 225 -12.95 14.62 -10.34
N VAL A 226 -12.89 14.83 -11.64
CA VAL A 226 -11.67 14.65 -12.43
C VAL A 226 -10.79 15.89 -12.24
N LEU A 227 -9.59 15.69 -11.65
CA LEU A 227 -8.58 16.76 -11.52
C LEU A 227 -7.74 16.92 -12.77
N ALA A 228 -7.38 15.80 -13.39
CA ALA A 228 -6.58 15.76 -14.61
C ALA A 228 -6.82 14.44 -15.34
N GLN A 229 -6.64 14.43 -16.64
CA GLN A 229 -6.65 13.24 -17.48
C GLN A 229 -5.74 13.41 -18.68
N GLY A 230 -5.08 12.35 -19.11
CA GLY A 230 -4.16 12.37 -20.25
C GLY A 230 -3.18 11.20 -20.20
N ARG A 231 -2.18 11.25 -21.08
CA ARG A 231 -1.08 10.28 -21.05
C ARG A 231 -0.17 10.52 -19.85
N PRO A 232 0.46 9.50 -19.25
CA PRO A 232 1.36 9.68 -18.11
C PRO A 232 2.43 10.77 -18.35
N GLN A 233 2.99 10.84 -19.57
CA GLN A 233 4.00 11.83 -19.96
C GLN A 233 3.45 13.28 -19.93
N GLU A 234 2.20 13.48 -20.36
CA GLU A 234 1.54 14.80 -20.33
C GLU A 234 1.26 15.21 -18.89
N LEU A 235 0.80 14.28 -18.07
CA LEU A 235 0.48 14.52 -16.65
C LEU A 235 1.72 14.83 -15.80
N ARG A 236 2.92 14.39 -16.20
CA ARG A 236 4.18 14.68 -15.51
C ARG A 236 4.69 16.11 -15.76
N GLN A 237 4.33 16.73 -16.87
CA GLN A 237 4.85 18.07 -17.29
C GLN A 237 4.80 19.14 -16.19
N PRO A 238 3.73 19.26 -15.36
CA PRO A 238 3.70 20.25 -14.29
C PRO A 238 4.83 20.14 -13.27
N ALA A 239 5.37 18.92 -13.06
CA ALA A 239 6.48 18.66 -12.13
C ALA A 239 7.86 18.82 -12.76
N GLN A 240 7.93 19.10 -14.06
CA GLN A 240 9.19 19.23 -14.79
C GLN A 240 10.10 20.31 -14.20
N GLY A 241 11.35 19.93 -13.91
CA GLY A 241 12.35 20.83 -13.35
C GLY A 241 12.16 21.20 -11.88
N ARG A 242 11.18 20.60 -11.20
CA ARG A 242 10.86 20.87 -9.77
C ARG A 242 11.29 19.77 -8.84
N THR A 243 11.84 18.69 -9.37
CA THR A 243 12.21 17.49 -8.61
C THR A 243 13.73 17.38 -8.48
N TRP A 244 14.18 17.17 -7.26
CA TRP A 244 15.57 17.06 -6.88
C TRP A 244 15.83 15.77 -6.13
N LEU A 245 17.06 15.26 -6.20
CA LEU A 245 17.57 14.20 -5.34
C LEU A 245 18.59 14.83 -4.40
N ALA A 246 18.32 14.78 -3.10
CA ALA A 246 19.14 15.34 -2.05
C ALA A 246 19.85 14.21 -1.30
N THR A 247 21.17 14.15 -1.40
CA THR A 247 21.98 13.17 -0.69
C THR A 247 22.32 13.71 0.70
N PRO A 248 21.94 13.00 1.79
CA PRO A 248 22.27 13.43 3.14
C PRO A 248 23.79 13.41 3.38
N VAL A 249 24.25 14.25 4.32
CA VAL A 249 25.65 14.17 4.81
C VAL A 249 25.91 12.80 5.45
N GLU A 250 27.16 12.39 5.47
CA GLU A 250 27.55 11.09 6.03
C GLU A 250 27.04 10.91 7.47
N GLY A 251 26.42 9.76 7.73
CA GLY A 251 25.86 9.40 9.02
C GLY A 251 24.42 9.89 9.28
N LEU A 252 23.86 10.75 8.42
CA LEU A 252 22.46 11.19 8.56
C LEU A 252 21.52 10.25 7.77
N PRO A 253 20.54 9.57 8.41
CA PRO A 253 19.53 8.79 7.72
C PRO A 253 18.65 9.64 6.80
N ALA A 254 18.29 9.11 5.62
CA ALA A 254 17.46 9.80 4.63
C ALA A 254 16.11 10.26 5.22
N ARG A 255 15.50 9.47 6.10
CA ARG A 255 14.24 9.82 6.79
C ARG A 255 14.31 11.10 7.63
N LEU A 256 15.48 11.38 8.23
CA LEU A 256 15.68 12.61 9.02
C LEU A 256 15.91 13.83 8.11
N LEU A 257 16.64 13.65 7.00
CA LEU A 257 16.72 14.69 5.97
C LEU A 257 15.34 14.99 5.38
N GLN A 258 14.55 13.95 5.07
CA GLN A 258 13.18 14.07 4.58
C GLN A 258 12.30 14.94 5.51
N THR A 259 12.35 14.71 6.81
CA THR A 259 11.59 15.51 7.78
C THR A 259 11.98 16.99 7.71
N ARG A 260 13.28 17.29 7.65
CA ARG A 260 13.78 18.68 7.55
C ARG A 260 13.35 19.34 6.24
N LEU A 261 13.46 18.62 5.11
CA LEU A 261 13.03 19.15 3.81
C LEU A 261 11.53 19.41 3.76
N MET A 262 10.72 18.58 4.41
CA MET A 262 9.26 18.77 4.48
C MET A 262 8.84 20.01 5.27
N ASP A 263 9.66 20.47 6.20
CA ASP A 263 9.39 21.67 7.01
C ASP A 263 9.83 22.96 6.31
N LEU A 264 10.55 22.86 5.18
CA LEU A 264 10.98 24.03 4.42
C LEU A 264 9.83 24.70 3.64
N PRO A 265 9.79 26.04 3.60
CA PRO A 265 8.86 26.76 2.75
C PRO A 265 9.03 26.36 1.27
N GLY A 266 7.92 26.18 0.57
CA GLY A 266 7.95 25.81 -0.84
C GLY A 266 8.19 24.33 -1.13
N THR A 267 8.34 23.48 -0.13
CA THR A 267 8.32 22.02 -0.29
C THR A 267 6.90 21.52 -0.54
N LEU A 268 6.73 20.80 -1.63
CA LEU A 268 5.48 20.12 -1.93
C LEU A 268 5.48 18.68 -1.42
N ASP A 269 6.60 17.96 -1.59
CA ASP A 269 6.77 16.59 -1.08
C ASP A 269 8.26 16.26 -0.89
N ALA A 270 8.55 15.31 -0.02
CA ALA A 270 9.89 14.75 0.12
C ALA A 270 9.78 13.28 0.54
N VAL A 271 10.53 12.39 -0.14
CA VAL A 271 10.42 10.94 0.02
C VAL A 271 11.80 10.32 0.03
N PRO A 272 12.16 9.47 1.00
CA PRO A 272 13.38 8.68 0.95
C PRO A 272 13.41 7.78 -0.29
N GLN A 273 14.56 7.72 -0.94
CA GLN A 273 14.78 6.91 -2.13
C GLN A 273 16.24 6.49 -2.24
N GLY A 274 16.56 5.22 -1.99
CA GLY A 274 17.89 4.66 -2.17
C GLY A 274 18.98 5.20 -1.24
N GLY A 275 18.59 5.71 -0.08
CA GLY A 275 19.48 6.39 0.86
C GLY A 275 19.54 7.91 0.67
N ASP A 276 18.99 8.43 -0.44
CA ASP A 276 18.80 9.85 -0.72
C ASP A 276 17.35 10.26 -0.42
N VAL A 277 17.03 11.55 -0.66
CA VAL A 277 15.66 12.06 -0.55
C VAL A 277 15.24 12.70 -1.86
N ARG A 278 14.18 12.17 -2.46
CA ARG A 278 13.51 12.80 -3.59
C ARG A 278 12.68 13.98 -3.09
N TRP A 279 13.01 15.19 -3.53
CA TRP A 279 12.46 16.45 -3.03
C TRP A 279 11.73 17.19 -4.15
N LEU A 280 10.43 17.41 -3.96
CA LEU A 280 9.56 18.14 -4.88
C LEU A 280 9.30 19.54 -4.35
N ARG A 281 9.57 20.56 -5.18
CA ARG A 281 9.42 21.98 -4.84
C ARG A 281 8.30 22.65 -5.62
N SER A 282 7.73 23.71 -5.05
CA SER A 282 6.71 24.54 -5.70
C SER A 282 7.27 25.41 -6.82
N GLN A 283 8.56 25.75 -6.76
CA GLN A 283 9.26 26.60 -7.73
C GLN A 283 10.37 25.83 -8.45
N THR A 284 10.66 26.24 -9.70
CA THR A 284 11.71 25.64 -10.53
C THR A 284 13.09 26.24 -10.27
N GLU A 285 13.17 27.46 -9.71
CA GLU A 285 14.39 28.22 -9.46
C GLU A 285 14.58 28.50 -7.97
N GLY A 286 15.85 28.66 -7.53
CA GLY A 286 16.19 29.06 -6.17
C GLY A 286 16.71 27.97 -5.25
N ALA A 287 16.90 26.72 -5.74
CA ALA A 287 17.49 25.65 -4.92
C ALA A 287 18.94 25.93 -4.53
N ASP A 288 19.68 26.66 -5.36
CA ASP A 288 21.10 26.95 -5.12
C ASP A 288 21.32 27.94 -3.97
N ASN A 289 20.34 28.79 -3.66
CA ASN A 289 20.43 29.75 -2.55
C ASN A 289 19.94 29.20 -1.20
N ASP A 290 19.14 28.12 -1.20
CA ASP A 290 18.56 27.50 0.03
C ASP A 290 19.47 26.41 0.64
N GLN A 291 20.64 26.14 0.05
CA GLN A 291 21.57 25.11 0.54
C GLN A 291 22.31 25.51 1.83
N SER A 292 22.36 26.81 2.16
CA SER A 292 23.05 27.29 3.36
C SER A 292 22.32 26.83 4.63
N GLY A 293 22.82 25.73 5.22
CA GLY A 293 22.30 25.17 6.47
C GLY A 293 21.58 23.83 6.38
N LEU A 294 21.34 23.32 5.17
CA LEU A 294 20.82 21.96 5.01
C LEU A 294 21.94 20.90 5.14
N PRO A 295 21.68 19.78 5.82
CA PRO A 295 22.65 18.69 5.94
C PRO A 295 22.63 17.79 4.67
N VAL A 296 22.94 18.39 3.53
CA VAL A 296 22.95 17.76 2.21
C VAL A 296 24.39 17.79 1.68
N SER A 297 24.91 16.68 1.23
CA SER A 297 26.24 16.57 0.62
C SER A 297 26.19 16.83 -0.88
N GLU A 298 25.10 16.46 -1.55
CA GLU A 298 24.88 16.63 -2.97
C GLU A 298 23.40 16.91 -3.26
N LEU A 299 23.12 17.77 -4.24
CA LEU A 299 21.78 18.05 -4.71
C LEU A 299 21.75 17.97 -6.23
N GLN A 300 21.06 16.98 -6.77
CA GLN A 300 20.97 16.72 -8.21
C GLN A 300 19.53 16.88 -8.70
N ARG A 301 19.34 17.56 -9.83
CA ARG A 301 18.03 17.60 -10.51
C ARG A 301 17.76 16.27 -11.17
N VAL A 302 16.57 15.69 -10.94
CA VAL A 302 16.18 14.37 -11.48
C VAL A 302 14.89 14.46 -12.30
N PRO A 303 14.66 13.54 -13.24
CA PRO A 303 13.42 13.49 -13.99
C PRO A 303 12.19 13.34 -13.08
N GLU A 304 11.13 14.00 -13.47
CA GLU A 304 9.83 13.94 -12.80
C GLU A 304 9.13 12.57 -12.99
N ARG A 305 8.37 12.15 -11.99
CA ARG A 305 7.49 10.97 -12.01
C ARG A 305 6.02 11.41 -12.00
N LEU A 306 5.13 10.50 -12.35
CA LEU A 306 3.69 10.75 -12.23
C LEU A 306 3.28 11.06 -10.78
N GLU A 307 3.96 10.45 -9.80
CA GLU A 307 3.73 10.72 -8.37
C GLU A 307 4.01 12.16 -7.99
N ASP A 308 5.07 12.77 -8.52
CA ASP A 308 5.39 14.18 -8.27
C ASP A 308 4.26 15.10 -8.76
N ALA A 309 3.79 14.87 -9.98
CA ALA A 309 2.68 15.63 -10.55
C ALA A 309 1.36 15.40 -9.82
N PHE A 310 1.09 14.15 -9.42
CA PHE A 310 -0.09 13.80 -8.65
C PHE A 310 -0.10 14.53 -7.29
N MET A 311 1.02 14.58 -6.58
CA MET A 311 1.15 15.32 -5.32
C MET A 311 0.94 16.82 -5.51
N MET A 312 1.43 17.39 -6.63
CA MET A 312 1.17 18.80 -6.98
C MET A 312 -0.31 19.06 -7.21
N LEU A 313 -0.98 18.23 -8.01
CA LEU A 313 -2.41 18.37 -8.31
C LEU A 313 -3.27 18.28 -7.04
N LEU A 314 -2.99 17.30 -6.18
CA LEU A 314 -3.73 17.15 -4.92
C LEU A 314 -3.55 18.35 -4.00
N ARG A 315 -2.31 18.82 -3.81
CA ARG A 315 -2.05 19.98 -2.94
C ARG A 315 -2.68 21.26 -3.49
N SER A 316 -2.64 21.47 -4.79
CA SER A 316 -3.31 22.62 -5.42
C SER A 316 -4.83 22.59 -5.22
N SER A 317 -5.44 21.41 -5.31
CA SER A 317 -6.89 21.25 -5.07
C SER A 317 -7.28 21.47 -3.61
N MET A 318 -6.36 21.18 -2.66
CA MET A 318 -6.59 21.37 -1.23
C MET A 318 -6.38 22.83 -0.77
N GLN A 319 -5.51 23.60 -1.42
CA GLN A 319 -5.32 25.04 -1.13
C GLN A 319 -6.55 25.90 -1.48
N GLY A 320 -7.42 25.40 -2.36
CA GLY A 320 -8.72 26.02 -2.66
C GLY A 320 -9.85 25.64 -1.67
N ALA A 321 -9.64 24.61 -0.84
CA ALA A 321 -10.59 24.15 0.17
C ALA A 321 -9.88 24.13 1.54
N SER A 322 -10.05 25.21 2.28
CA SER A 322 -9.59 25.33 3.69
C SER A 322 -10.32 24.34 4.59
N ALA A 323 -9.93 23.05 4.61
CA ALA A 323 -10.54 22.06 5.51
C ALA A 323 -9.82 20.69 5.65
N TYR A 324 -8.52 20.57 5.35
CA TYR A 324 -7.78 19.35 5.73
C TYR A 324 -6.38 19.73 6.20
N GLY A 325 -6.25 20.26 7.43
CA GLY A 325 -4.93 20.60 7.89
C GLY A 325 -4.83 21.53 9.08
N GLU A 326 -5.84 21.59 9.93
CA GLU A 326 -5.66 22.08 11.30
C GLU A 326 -5.15 20.95 12.20
N GLY A 327 -4.02 20.40 11.85
CA GLY A 327 -3.14 19.56 12.63
C GLY A 327 -1.70 19.90 12.29
N ARG A 328 -1.50 21.02 11.62
CA ARG A 328 -0.20 21.66 11.43
C ARG A 328 0.05 22.58 12.62
N ALA A 329 0.32 21.96 13.80
CA ALA A 329 1.15 22.69 14.75
C ALA A 329 2.52 22.79 14.06
N PRO A 330 3.00 23.98 13.68
CA PRO A 330 4.41 24.15 13.37
C PRO A 330 5.13 23.64 14.62
N MET A 331 6.18 22.82 14.43
CA MET A 331 7.11 22.58 15.53
C MET A 331 7.47 23.95 16.10
N PRO A 332 7.42 24.15 17.44
CA PRO A 332 7.87 25.38 18.05
C PRO A 332 9.26 25.68 17.50
N ALA A 333 9.46 26.87 16.97
CA ALA A 333 10.73 27.29 16.35
C ALA A 333 11.91 27.27 17.37
N ASP A 334 11.63 27.08 18.63
CA ASP A 334 12.59 27.00 19.73
C ASP A 334 13.03 25.59 20.12
N GLU A 335 12.36 24.55 19.64
CA GLU A 335 12.91 23.19 19.63
C GLU A 335 13.58 22.94 18.27
N GLN A 336 14.64 23.69 17.95
CA GLN A 336 15.73 23.10 17.19
C GLN A 336 16.00 21.78 17.91
N PRO A 337 15.89 20.59 17.23
CA PRO A 337 16.46 19.40 17.82
C PRO A 337 17.88 19.82 18.12
N ALA A 338 18.15 20.06 19.40
CA ALA A 338 19.47 20.36 19.90
C ALA A 338 20.34 19.47 19.08
N GLN A 339 21.51 19.93 18.62
CA GLN A 339 22.52 19.12 17.97
C GLN A 339 22.58 17.80 18.75
N ALA A 340 21.54 17.01 18.59
CA ALA A 340 21.39 15.68 19.14
C ALA A 340 22.57 14.99 18.52
N ASN A 341 23.61 14.83 19.32
CA ASN A 341 24.86 14.22 18.95
C ASN A 341 24.48 13.06 18.02
N LEU A 342 24.78 13.20 16.71
CA LEU A 342 24.53 12.16 15.70
C LEU A 342 25.12 10.82 16.13
N THR A 343 26.06 10.85 17.08
CA THR A 343 26.63 9.72 17.83
C THR A 343 25.67 9.09 18.85
N SER A 344 24.65 9.80 19.37
CA SER A 344 23.72 9.22 20.35
C SER A 344 22.55 8.45 19.70
N LEU A 345 22.28 8.69 18.41
CA LEU A 345 21.26 7.93 17.64
C LEU A 345 21.69 6.48 17.33
N ARG A 346 22.98 6.17 17.42
CA ARG A 346 23.50 4.80 17.42
C ARG A 346 23.68 4.32 18.86
N SER A 347 22.61 4.22 19.64
CA SER A 347 22.66 3.42 20.85
C SER A 347 23.06 2.00 20.46
N SER A 348 24.22 1.56 20.93
CA SER A 348 24.71 0.20 20.70
C SER A 348 23.84 -0.87 21.38
N THR A 349 22.80 -0.45 22.11
CA THR A 349 21.96 -1.33 22.89
C THR A 349 20.88 -1.94 22.01
N ALA A 350 21.00 -3.24 21.75
CA ALA A 350 19.98 -4.02 21.10
C ALA A 350 18.74 -4.14 22.04
N VAL A 351 17.58 -3.73 21.55
CA VAL A 351 16.31 -3.88 22.27
C VAL A 351 15.52 -5.11 21.82
N ILE A 352 15.85 -5.64 20.64
CA ILE A 352 15.37 -6.94 20.16
C ILE A 352 16.60 -7.75 19.75
N GLU A 353 16.71 -8.95 20.29
CA GLU A 353 17.77 -9.91 19.95
C GLU A 353 17.14 -11.24 19.55
N VAL A 354 17.45 -11.66 18.34
CA VAL A 354 16.97 -12.91 17.74
C VAL A 354 18.18 -13.76 17.37
N GLN A 355 18.28 -14.97 17.90
CA GLN A 355 19.38 -15.88 17.62
C GLN A 355 18.82 -17.26 17.26
N ASP A 356 19.16 -17.72 16.06
CA ASP A 356 18.84 -19.05 15.55
C ASP A 356 17.35 -19.41 15.69
N LEU A 357 16.48 -18.45 15.41
CA LEU A 357 15.05 -18.56 15.63
C LEU A 357 14.39 -19.52 14.65
N VAL A 358 13.68 -20.50 15.16
CA VAL A 358 12.94 -21.50 14.37
C VAL A 358 11.49 -21.56 14.81
N ARG A 359 10.57 -21.66 13.84
CA ARG A 359 9.15 -21.99 14.09
C ARG A 359 8.67 -23.06 13.14
N ARG A 360 8.15 -24.15 13.71
CA ARG A 360 7.54 -25.28 13.00
C ARG A 360 6.06 -25.38 13.31
N PHE A 361 5.28 -25.82 12.32
CA PHE A 361 3.89 -26.21 12.42
C PHE A 361 3.75 -27.62 11.83
N GLY A 362 3.80 -28.64 12.67
CA GLY A 362 4.02 -30.01 12.22
C GLY A 362 5.33 -30.11 11.45
N ASP A 363 5.27 -30.64 10.22
CA ASP A 363 6.44 -30.78 9.33
C ASP A 363 6.80 -29.47 8.60
N PHE A 364 5.91 -28.47 8.60
CA PHE A 364 6.13 -27.20 7.92
C PHE A 364 7.00 -26.26 8.76
N VAL A 365 8.12 -25.81 8.19
CA VAL A 365 9.03 -24.84 8.81
C VAL A 365 8.68 -23.45 8.30
N ALA A 366 8.04 -22.63 9.15
CA ALA A 366 7.61 -21.29 8.80
C ALA A 366 8.69 -20.24 9.00
N VAL A 367 9.63 -20.46 9.95
CA VAL A 367 10.84 -19.65 10.17
C VAL A 367 11.99 -20.61 10.41
N ASP A 368 13.08 -20.42 9.70
CA ASP A 368 14.20 -21.35 9.62
C ASP A 368 15.53 -20.63 9.91
N HIS A 369 16.05 -20.82 11.14
CA HIS A 369 17.35 -20.35 11.60
C HIS A 369 17.61 -18.84 11.33
N THR A 370 16.67 -17.98 11.75
CA THR A 370 16.78 -16.52 11.55
C THR A 370 17.51 -15.86 12.71
N THR A 371 18.53 -15.03 12.41
CA THR A 371 19.34 -14.29 13.40
C THR A 371 19.45 -12.83 13.00
N PHE A 372 19.04 -11.90 13.88
CA PHE A 372 19.21 -10.46 13.72
C PHE A 372 19.02 -9.72 15.06
N SER A 373 19.37 -8.43 15.06
CA SER A 373 19.13 -7.53 16.20
C SER A 373 18.47 -6.24 15.74
N VAL A 374 17.72 -5.58 16.61
CA VAL A 374 17.15 -4.24 16.39
C VAL A 374 17.58 -3.33 17.54
N HIS A 375 18.03 -2.12 17.19
CA HIS A 375 18.58 -1.17 18.15
C HIS A 375 17.53 -0.14 18.59
N ARG A 376 17.78 0.52 19.70
CA ARG A 376 16.86 1.54 20.24
C ARG A 376 16.70 2.72 19.26
N GLY A 377 15.45 3.15 19.03
CA GLY A 377 15.12 4.25 18.09
C GLY A 377 15.29 3.92 16.62
N GLU A 378 15.56 2.64 16.29
CA GLU A 378 15.67 2.15 14.92
C GLU A 378 14.29 1.90 14.31
N ILE A 379 14.11 2.24 13.04
CA ILE A 379 13.00 1.76 12.21
C ILE A 379 13.49 0.54 11.44
N PHE A 380 13.01 -0.65 11.79
CA PHE A 380 13.42 -1.92 11.21
C PHE A 380 12.30 -2.51 10.35
N GLY A 381 12.60 -2.75 9.07
CA GLY A 381 11.67 -3.32 8.08
C GLY A 381 11.81 -4.84 7.96
N LEU A 382 10.70 -5.58 8.06
CA LEU A 382 10.63 -7.01 7.79
C LEU A 382 9.88 -7.25 6.49
N LEU A 383 10.61 -7.56 5.42
CA LEU A 383 10.13 -7.67 4.05
C LEU A 383 10.11 -9.12 3.58
N GLY A 384 9.36 -9.40 2.53
CA GLY A 384 9.32 -10.73 1.90
C GLY A 384 8.01 -10.95 1.15
N PRO A 385 7.96 -11.93 0.24
CA PRO A 385 6.72 -12.28 -0.45
C PRO A 385 5.66 -12.84 0.51
N ASN A 386 4.44 -12.98 0.03
CA ASN A 386 3.38 -13.60 0.80
C ASN A 386 3.72 -15.07 1.09
N GLY A 387 3.58 -15.49 2.37
CA GLY A 387 3.98 -16.83 2.83
C GLY A 387 5.47 -16.98 3.17
N ALA A 388 6.27 -15.91 3.11
CA ALA A 388 7.71 -15.92 3.44
C ALA A 388 8.02 -16.22 4.92
N GLY A 389 7.04 -16.16 5.81
CA GLY A 389 7.23 -16.31 7.26
C GLY A 389 7.22 -14.99 8.03
N LYS A 390 7.10 -13.82 7.37
CA LYS A 390 7.09 -12.48 8.01
C LYS A 390 6.13 -12.38 9.20
N THR A 391 4.85 -12.62 8.98
CA THR A 391 3.82 -12.54 10.02
C THR A 391 4.09 -13.54 11.15
N THR A 392 4.69 -14.69 10.86
CA THR A 392 5.09 -15.68 11.87
C THR A 392 6.23 -15.14 12.74
N THR A 393 7.29 -14.62 12.12
CA THR A 393 8.41 -13.94 12.80
C THR A 393 7.89 -12.78 13.64
N PHE A 394 7.08 -11.92 13.04
CA PHE A 394 6.49 -10.76 13.69
C PHE A 394 5.66 -11.12 14.94
N ARG A 395 4.78 -12.13 14.85
CA ARG A 395 4.00 -12.63 15.99
C ARG A 395 4.86 -13.22 17.09
N MET A 396 6.00 -13.83 16.75
CA MET A 396 6.96 -14.31 17.75
C MET A 396 7.60 -13.12 18.48
N LEU A 397 8.01 -12.06 17.75
CA LEU A 397 8.57 -10.84 18.33
C LEU A 397 7.57 -10.14 19.28
N CYS A 398 6.29 -10.12 18.94
CA CYS A 398 5.23 -9.57 19.81
C CYS A 398 4.87 -10.49 20.99
N GLY A 399 5.50 -11.66 21.16
CA GLY A 399 5.15 -12.63 22.18
C GLY A 399 3.77 -13.28 22.01
N LEU A 400 3.17 -13.19 20.81
CA LEU A 400 1.87 -13.77 20.47
C LEU A 400 2.00 -15.24 20.05
N LEU A 401 3.19 -15.66 19.59
CA LEU A 401 3.48 -17.00 19.13
C LEU A 401 4.79 -17.48 19.77
N PRO A 402 4.86 -18.72 20.34
CA PRO A 402 6.11 -19.24 20.87
C PRO A 402 7.05 -19.68 19.74
N ALA A 403 8.35 -19.51 19.93
CA ALA A 403 9.37 -20.14 19.09
C ALA A 403 9.41 -21.66 19.33
N SER A 404 9.81 -22.42 18.30
CA SER A 404 10.09 -23.86 18.45
C SER A 404 11.50 -24.12 19.01
N SER A 405 12.48 -23.32 18.56
CA SER A 405 13.86 -23.30 19.07
C SER A 405 14.49 -21.93 18.84
N GLY A 406 15.72 -21.75 19.33
CA GLY A 406 16.44 -20.48 19.30
C GLY A 406 16.13 -19.58 20.50
N SER A 407 16.71 -18.38 20.54
CA SER A 407 16.48 -17.40 21.59
C SER A 407 15.88 -16.12 21.03
N LEU A 408 14.98 -15.52 21.84
CA LEU A 408 14.28 -14.29 21.47
C LEU A 408 14.08 -13.42 22.70
N ARG A 409 14.76 -12.25 22.69
CA ARG A 409 14.64 -11.23 23.74
C ARG A 409 14.04 -9.95 23.17
N VAL A 410 13.09 -9.36 23.88
CA VAL A 410 12.42 -8.10 23.53
C VAL A 410 12.37 -7.22 24.76
N ALA A 411 12.80 -5.97 24.64
CA ALA A 411 12.99 -5.03 25.77
C ALA A 411 13.83 -5.64 26.90
N GLY A 412 14.89 -6.41 26.56
CA GLY A 412 15.73 -7.10 27.53
C GLY A 412 15.14 -8.38 28.16
N VAL A 413 13.88 -8.70 27.86
CA VAL A 413 13.11 -9.79 28.45
C VAL A 413 13.10 -11.03 27.52
N ASP A 414 13.40 -12.22 28.06
CA ASP A 414 13.28 -13.49 27.30
C ASP A 414 11.80 -13.86 27.14
N LEU A 415 11.33 -13.89 25.90
CA LEU A 415 9.93 -14.20 25.56
C LEU A 415 9.52 -15.66 25.83
N ARG A 416 10.45 -16.56 26.14
CA ARG A 416 10.12 -17.92 26.54
C ARG A 416 9.57 -17.97 27.97
N THR A 417 10.03 -17.06 28.84
CA THR A 417 9.73 -17.08 30.28
C THR A 417 8.81 -15.95 30.72
N ALA A 418 8.90 -14.75 30.14
CA ALA A 418 8.24 -13.54 30.65
C ALA A 418 7.50 -12.72 29.58
N ARG A 419 6.68 -13.39 28.74
CA ARG A 419 5.91 -12.72 27.64
C ARG A 419 4.99 -11.61 28.12
N ALA A 420 4.37 -11.76 29.29
CA ALA A 420 3.44 -10.77 29.81
C ALA A 420 4.15 -9.48 30.21
N GLU A 421 5.40 -9.57 30.69
CA GLU A 421 6.22 -8.42 31.01
C GLU A 421 6.69 -7.69 29.75
N ALA A 422 7.24 -8.43 28.78
CA ALA A 422 7.65 -7.85 27.50
C ALA A 422 6.52 -7.08 26.80
N ARG A 423 5.27 -7.60 26.84
CA ARG A 423 4.11 -6.94 26.23
C ARG A 423 3.74 -5.59 26.83
N ARG A 424 4.21 -5.26 28.04
CA ARG A 424 4.02 -3.92 28.63
C ARG A 424 4.83 -2.84 27.94
N HIS A 425 5.94 -3.23 27.31
CA HIS A 425 6.85 -2.35 26.58
C HIS A 425 6.53 -2.28 25.10
N VAL A 426 5.44 -2.96 24.66
CA VAL A 426 5.12 -3.16 23.25
C VAL A 426 3.76 -2.57 22.89
N GLY A 427 3.74 -1.69 21.89
CA GLY A 427 2.55 -1.31 21.15
C GLY A 427 2.40 -2.20 19.90
N TYR A 428 1.19 -2.56 19.53
CA TYR A 428 0.93 -3.40 18.36
C TYR A 428 -0.24 -2.87 17.53
N VAL A 429 0.00 -2.64 16.25
CA VAL A 429 -1.02 -2.29 15.24
C VAL A 429 -1.13 -3.43 14.25
N ALA A 430 -2.28 -4.08 14.21
CA ALA A 430 -2.55 -5.22 13.35
C ALA A 430 -2.93 -4.78 11.93
N GLN A 431 -2.65 -5.62 10.93
CA GLN A 431 -3.03 -5.44 9.53
C GLN A 431 -4.54 -5.20 9.35
N LYS A 432 -5.36 -6.00 10.04
CA LYS A 432 -6.82 -5.81 10.04
C LYS A 432 -7.22 -5.02 11.27
N PHE A 433 -8.19 -4.10 11.10
CA PHE A 433 -8.77 -3.38 12.22
C PHE A 433 -9.23 -4.37 13.31
N SER A 434 -8.53 -4.34 14.44
CA SER A 434 -8.67 -5.31 15.54
C SER A 434 -9.29 -4.73 16.81
N LEU A 435 -9.73 -3.46 16.75
CA LEU A 435 -10.40 -2.80 17.85
C LEU A 435 -11.91 -3.13 17.84
N TYR A 436 -12.59 -2.83 18.94
CA TYR A 436 -14.02 -3.13 19.11
C TYR A 436 -14.88 -2.22 18.23
N GLY A 437 -15.41 -2.77 17.14
CA GLY A 437 -16.19 -2.01 16.16
C GLY A 437 -17.55 -1.52 16.66
N ASP A 438 -18.12 -2.20 17.63
CA ASP A 438 -19.38 -1.91 18.33
C ASP A 438 -19.23 -0.91 19.48
N GLN A 439 -18.00 -0.53 19.82
CA GLN A 439 -17.66 0.51 20.78
C GLN A 439 -17.32 1.82 20.07
N THR A 440 -17.48 2.93 20.80
CA THR A 440 -17.04 4.25 20.35
C THR A 440 -15.52 4.38 20.37
N VAL A 441 -15.00 5.43 19.73
CA VAL A 441 -13.57 5.79 19.81
C VAL A 441 -13.14 5.96 21.26
N ARG A 442 -13.94 6.69 22.07
CA ARG A 442 -13.71 6.94 23.48
C ARG A 442 -13.63 5.64 24.28
N GLU A 443 -14.60 4.76 24.12
CA GLU A 443 -14.66 3.47 24.84
C GLU A 443 -13.50 2.55 24.47
N ASN A 444 -13.09 2.53 23.20
CA ASN A 444 -11.90 1.79 22.79
C ASN A 444 -10.65 2.31 23.51
N LEU A 445 -10.42 3.64 23.53
CA LEU A 445 -9.25 4.22 24.20
C LEU A 445 -9.29 3.95 25.71
N GLN A 446 -10.46 4.03 26.36
CA GLN A 446 -10.62 3.69 27.78
C GLN A 446 -10.32 2.21 28.05
N PHE A 447 -10.81 1.32 27.21
CA PHE A 447 -10.57 -0.12 27.35
C PHE A 447 -9.08 -0.45 27.24
N PHE A 448 -8.41 0.03 26.18
CA PHE A 448 -6.99 -0.25 26.00
C PHE A 448 -6.13 0.43 27.06
N GLY A 449 -6.47 1.65 27.49
CA GLY A 449 -5.80 2.31 28.61
C GLY A 449 -5.90 1.48 29.89
N GLY A 450 -7.09 0.97 30.21
CA GLY A 450 -7.28 0.07 31.35
C GLY A 450 -6.49 -1.24 31.23
N ALA A 451 -6.42 -1.83 30.03
CA ALA A 451 -5.63 -3.03 29.76
C ALA A 451 -4.12 -2.79 30.01
N TYR A 452 -3.62 -1.58 29.75
CA TYR A 452 -2.25 -1.15 30.04
C TYR A 452 -2.08 -0.55 31.45
N ARG A 453 -3.11 -0.68 32.32
CA ARG A 453 -3.11 -0.21 33.72
C ARG A 453 -3.02 1.32 33.88
N LEU A 454 -3.51 2.06 32.92
CA LEU A 454 -3.71 3.50 33.05
C LEU A 454 -5.08 3.76 33.66
N PHE A 455 -5.15 4.60 34.70
CA PHE A 455 -6.39 4.90 35.41
C PHE A 455 -6.49 6.37 35.80
N GLY A 456 -7.70 6.84 36.08
CA GLY A 456 -7.97 8.15 36.66
C GLY A 456 -7.46 9.33 35.83
N ALA A 457 -6.69 10.21 36.43
CA ALA A 457 -6.19 11.43 35.79
C ALA A 457 -5.15 11.14 34.70
N GLU A 458 -4.32 10.13 34.89
CA GLU A 458 -3.30 9.74 33.94
C GLU A 458 -3.94 9.21 32.65
N LEU A 459 -4.92 8.30 32.74
CA LEU A 459 -5.66 7.82 31.57
C LEU A 459 -6.31 8.98 30.81
N ARG A 460 -6.93 9.93 31.50
CA ARG A 460 -7.56 11.09 30.85
C ARG A 460 -6.52 11.93 30.10
N ARG A 461 -5.41 12.29 30.76
CA ARG A 461 -4.33 13.05 30.12
C ARG A 461 -3.78 12.35 28.87
N ARG A 462 -3.56 11.04 28.95
CA ARG A 462 -3.05 10.24 27.82
C ARG A 462 -4.06 10.15 26.67
N MET A 463 -5.33 9.96 27.00
CA MET A 463 -6.40 9.96 25.98
C MET A 463 -6.52 11.31 25.29
N GLU A 464 -6.49 12.43 26.03
CA GLU A 464 -6.53 13.77 25.47
C GLU A 464 -5.36 14.01 24.51
N ALA A 465 -4.13 13.65 24.91
CA ALA A 465 -2.95 13.74 24.05
C ALA A 465 -3.09 12.91 22.76
N MET A 466 -3.55 11.67 22.85
CA MET A 466 -3.75 10.82 21.68
C MET A 466 -4.87 11.31 20.76
N VAL A 467 -5.96 11.81 21.33
CA VAL A 467 -7.08 12.38 20.57
C VAL A 467 -6.64 13.62 19.79
N GLU A 468 -5.84 14.50 20.43
CA GLU A 468 -5.24 15.67 19.78
C GLU A 468 -4.28 15.24 18.66
N GLU A 469 -3.29 14.42 19.00
CA GLU A 469 -2.25 13.99 18.07
C GLU A 469 -2.80 13.30 16.81
N PHE A 470 -3.83 12.45 16.98
CA PHE A 470 -4.43 11.70 15.87
C PHE A 470 -5.68 12.37 15.26
N GLY A 471 -6.06 13.58 15.74
CA GLY A 471 -7.18 14.35 15.21
C GLY A 471 -8.51 13.60 15.30
N LEU A 472 -8.81 13.01 16.47
CA LEU A 472 -9.99 12.17 16.69
C LEU A 472 -11.14 12.89 17.41
N HIS A 473 -11.03 14.20 17.68
CA HIS A 473 -12.02 14.96 18.45
C HIS A 473 -13.45 14.82 17.94
N ALA A 474 -13.65 15.01 16.64
CA ALA A 474 -14.98 14.95 16.02
C ALA A 474 -15.57 13.53 15.97
N GLN A 475 -14.76 12.50 16.19
CA GLN A 475 -15.14 11.08 16.08
C GLN A 475 -15.29 10.38 17.44
N LEU A 476 -15.02 11.08 18.56
CA LEU A 476 -14.93 10.47 19.90
C LEU A 476 -16.13 9.61 20.27
N ASP A 477 -17.33 10.04 19.93
CA ASP A 477 -18.58 9.37 20.27
C ASP A 477 -19.14 8.54 19.10
N GLN A 478 -18.40 8.42 18.00
CA GLN A 478 -18.75 7.56 16.88
C GLN A 478 -18.30 6.12 17.13
N MET A 479 -19.10 5.15 16.66
CA MET A 479 -18.74 3.74 16.68
C MET A 479 -17.52 3.47 15.79
N ALA A 480 -16.49 2.81 16.33
CA ALA A 480 -15.24 2.56 15.63
C ALA A 480 -15.43 1.74 14.33
N GLY A 481 -16.38 0.82 14.31
CA GLY A 481 -16.70 0.03 13.11
C GLY A 481 -17.26 0.86 11.95
N LYS A 482 -17.86 2.03 12.23
CA LYS A 482 -18.44 2.94 11.23
C LYS A 482 -17.47 4.01 10.73
N LEU A 483 -16.29 4.10 11.31
CA LEU A 483 -15.26 5.06 10.89
C LEU A 483 -14.76 4.74 9.48
N PRO A 484 -14.43 5.75 8.67
CA PRO A 484 -13.62 5.58 7.46
C PRO A 484 -12.27 4.90 7.74
N GLY A 485 -11.69 4.24 6.74
CA GLY A 485 -10.43 3.47 6.90
C GLY A 485 -9.31 4.27 7.55
N GLY A 486 -9.04 5.49 7.11
CA GLY A 486 -8.00 6.35 7.67
C GLY A 486 -8.22 6.69 9.16
N TYR A 487 -9.47 6.90 9.60
CA TYR A 487 -9.75 7.12 11.03
C TYR A 487 -9.62 5.83 11.86
N LYS A 488 -9.96 4.67 11.30
CA LYS A 488 -9.71 3.37 11.94
C LYS A 488 -8.22 3.16 12.20
N GLN A 489 -7.39 3.50 11.25
CA GLN A 489 -5.93 3.41 11.38
C GLN A 489 -5.41 4.38 12.45
N ARG A 490 -5.88 5.65 12.44
CA ARG A 490 -5.52 6.64 13.47
C ARG A 490 -5.92 6.17 14.88
N LEU A 491 -7.11 5.60 15.04
CA LEU A 491 -7.56 5.03 16.31
C LEU A 491 -6.70 3.84 16.74
N ALA A 492 -6.33 2.95 15.83
CA ALA A 492 -5.47 1.81 16.13
C ALA A 492 -4.07 2.27 16.60
N MET A 493 -3.50 3.29 15.94
CA MET A 493 -2.25 3.92 16.36
C MET A 493 -2.36 4.57 17.74
N ALA A 494 -3.41 5.39 17.97
CA ALA A 494 -3.66 6.04 19.26
C ALA A 494 -3.77 5.00 20.40
N ALA A 495 -4.49 3.92 20.19
CA ALA A 495 -4.62 2.84 21.17
C ALA A 495 -3.29 2.12 21.45
N ALA A 496 -2.47 1.88 20.40
CA ALA A 496 -1.17 1.22 20.53
C ALA A 496 -0.11 2.09 21.25
N LEU A 497 -0.23 3.43 21.17
CA LEU A 497 0.71 4.39 21.75
C LEU A 497 0.26 4.93 23.11
N LEU A 498 -0.93 4.59 23.56
CA LEU A 498 -1.55 5.16 24.77
C LEU A 498 -0.67 5.01 26.03
N HIS A 499 0.09 3.92 26.13
CA HIS A 499 0.95 3.56 27.27
C HIS A 499 2.44 3.87 27.05
N GLU A 500 2.80 4.68 26.03
CA GLU A 500 4.18 5.07 25.70
C GLU A 500 5.12 3.85 25.56
N PRO A 501 4.88 2.94 24.61
CA PRO A 501 5.70 1.74 24.48
C PRO A 501 7.13 2.07 24.03
N ASP A 502 8.11 1.29 24.53
CA ASP A 502 9.50 1.36 24.05
C ASP A 502 9.64 0.84 22.62
N ILE A 503 8.76 -0.10 22.21
CA ILE A 503 8.78 -0.76 20.92
C ILE A 503 7.37 -0.74 20.30
N LEU A 504 7.26 -0.25 19.08
CA LEU A 504 6.02 -0.26 18.32
C LEU A 504 6.11 -1.24 17.15
N PHE A 505 5.19 -2.20 17.12
CA PHE A 505 5.06 -3.16 16.05
C PHE A 505 3.91 -2.77 15.10
N LEU A 506 4.20 -2.68 13.80
CA LEU A 506 3.28 -2.27 12.75
C LEU A 506 3.16 -3.37 11.69
N ASP A 507 2.02 -4.05 11.65
CA ASP A 507 1.80 -5.15 10.69
C ASP A 507 1.01 -4.66 9.49
N GLU A 508 1.72 -4.34 8.39
CA GLU A 508 1.15 -3.81 7.15
C GLU A 508 0.19 -2.63 7.38
N ALA A 509 0.55 -1.73 8.28
CA ALA A 509 -0.34 -0.71 8.81
C ALA A 509 -0.85 0.31 7.77
N THR A 510 -0.20 0.43 6.63
CA THR A 510 -0.56 1.35 5.54
C THR A 510 -1.24 0.66 4.36
N SER A 511 -1.54 -0.64 4.49
CA SER A 511 -2.19 -1.40 3.41
C SER A 511 -3.53 -0.79 3.03
N GLY A 512 -3.69 -0.41 1.75
CA GLY A 512 -4.87 0.27 1.23
C GLY A 512 -4.93 1.78 1.53
N ALA A 513 -3.91 2.37 2.16
CA ALA A 513 -3.84 3.82 2.35
C ALA A 513 -3.42 4.53 1.05
N ASP A 514 -4.06 5.66 0.77
CA ASP A 514 -3.65 6.52 -0.35
C ASP A 514 -2.28 7.18 -0.11
N PRO A 515 -1.63 7.73 -1.15
CA PRO A 515 -0.29 8.32 -1.02
C PRO A 515 -0.19 9.43 0.04
N LEU A 516 -1.20 10.30 0.20
CA LEU A 516 -1.18 11.37 1.21
C LEU A 516 -1.25 10.80 2.63
N ALA A 517 -2.19 9.89 2.87
CA ALA A 517 -2.34 9.22 4.16
C ALA A 517 -1.07 8.45 4.52
N ARG A 518 -0.40 7.83 3.53
CA ARG A 518 0.88 7.14 3.72
C ARG A 518 2.00 8.10 4.10
N ARG A 519 2.11 9.28 3.45
CA ARG A 519 3.10 10.32 3.82
C ARG A 519 2.90 10.81 5.26
N ASP A 520 1.66 11.11 5.66
CA ASP A 520 1.33 11.55 7.01
C ASP A 520 1.66 10.47 8.05
N PHE A 521 1.39 9.20 7.73
CA PHE A 521 1.72 8.07 8.58
C PHE A 521 3.23 7.97 8.80
N TRP A 522 4.03 7.96 7.73
CA TRP A 522 5.49 7.81 7.82
C TRP A 522 6.16 9.01 8.51
N ARG A 523 5.63 10.23 8.35
CA ARG A 523 6.09 11.39 9.09
C ARG A 523 5.94 11.20 10.61
N ARG A 524 4.82 10.65 11.07
CA ARG A 524 4.60 10.31 12.49
C ARG A 524 5.53 9.22 12.98
N ILE A 525 5.72 8.17 12.20
CA ILE A 525 6.63 7.07 12.52
C ILE A 525 8.07 7.57 12.66
N THR A 526 8.53 8.40 11.74
CA THR A 526 9.88 9.00 11.80
C THR A 526 10.06 9.87 13.05
N ARG A 527 9.04 10.64 13.44
CA ARG A 527 9.07 11.45 14.67
C ARG A 527 9.16 10.56 15.91
N LEU A 528 8.30 9.54 16.04
CA LEU A 528 8.34 8.61 17.17
C LEU A 528 9.71 7.91 17.29
N ALA A 529 10.32 7.53 16.17
CA ALA A 529 11.66 6.94 16.18
C ALA A 529 12.72 7.96 16.62
N ALA A 530 12.62 9.23 16.21
CA ALA A 530 13.52 10.30 16.64
C ALA A 530 13.38 10.60 18.16
N GLU A 531 12.19 10.40 18.74
CA GLU A 531 11.90 10.51 20.17
C GLU A 531 12.38 9.28 20.97
N GLY A 532 12.92 8.23 20.30
CA GLY A 532 13.53 7.06 20.91
C GLY A 532 12.68 5.79 20.94
N THR A 533 11.46 5.82 20.37
CA THR A 533 10.65 4.60 20.20
C THR A 533 11.25 3.74 19.10
N THR A 534 11.50 2.46 19.38
CA THR A 534 11.95 1.49 18.36
C THR A 534 10.76 0.99 17.56
N ILE A 535 10.88 0.93 16.25
CA ILE A 535 9.77 0.57 15.39
C ILE A 535 10.11 -0.63 14.52
N VAL A 536 9.26 -1.64 14.54
CA VAL A 536 9.36 -2.80 13.65
C VAL A 536 8.15 -2.82 12.75
N VAL A 537 8.37 -2.76 11.44
CA VAL A 537 7.30 -2.71 10.46
C VAL A 537 7.38 -3.91 9.51
N THR A 538 6.23 -4.54 9.27
CA THR A 538 6.06 -5.42 8.10
C THR A 538 5.40 -4.63 6.98
N THR A 539 5.88 -4.76 5.78
CA THR A 539 5.25 -4.16 4.61
C THR A 539 5.50 -4.99 3.35
N HIS A 540 4.62 -4.83 2.38
CA HIS A 540 4.79 -5.28 1.02
C HIS A 540 5.01 -4.11 0.04
N PHE A 541 5.00 -2.87 0.56
CA PHE A 541 5.35 -1.67 -0.19
C PHE A 541 6.85 -1.42 -0.10
N MET A 542 7.57 -1.58 -1.21
CA MET A 542 9.01 -1.40 -1.20
C MET A 542 9.43 0.06 -1.01
N GLU A 543 8.58 1.01 -1.36
CA GLU A 543 8.78 2.43 -1.05
C GLU A 543 8.83 2.70 0.47
N GLU A 544 8.10 1.91 1.27
CA GLU A 544 8.12 2.04 2.73
C GLU A 544 9.42 1.50 3.34
N ALA A 545 10.05 0.54 2.68
CA ALA A 545 11.36 0.04 3.07
C ALA A 545 12.43 1.14 3.06
N GLU A 546 12.28 2.15 2.21
CA GLU A 546 13.20 3.29 2.11
C GLU A 546 13.17 4.21 3.35
N TYR A 547 12.10 4.18 4.15
CA TYR A 547 12.02 4.89 5.44
C TYR A 547 12.69 4.12 6.58
N CYS A 548 13.04 2.85 6.38
CA CYS A 548 13.67 2.02 7.40
C CYS A 548 15.17 2.32 7.49
N ASP A 549 15.72 2.27 8.70
CA ASP A 549 17.18 2.35 8.90
C ASP A 549 17.85 1.07 8.42
N ARG A 550 17.24 -0.09 8.72
CA ARG A 550 17.63 -1.40 8.18
C ARG A 550 16.42 -2.22 7.82
N ILE A 551 16.60 -3.11 6.86
CA ILE A 551 15.59 -4.04 6.37
C ILE A 551 16.11 -5.47 6.37
N LEU A 552 15.22 -6.40 6.66
CA LEU A 552 15.45 -7.83 6.54
C LEU A 552 14.50 -8.37 5.45
N ILE A 553 15.06 -9.01 4.42
CA ILE A 553 14.27 -9.71 3.40
C ILE A 553 14.23 -11.20 3.75
N GLN A 554 13.02 -11.75 3.85
CA GLN A 554 12.76 -13.15 4.17
C GLN A 554 11.99 -13.82 3.02
N ASP A 555 12.36 -15.06 2.65
CA ASP A 555 11.57 -15.93 1.77
C ASP A 555 11.68 -17.39 2.23
N ALA A 556 10.57 -18.12 2.14
CA ALA A 556 10.46 -19.52 2.58
C ALA A 556 11.03 -19.77 3.99
N GLY A 557 10.77 -18.85 4.92
CA GLY A 557 11.23 -18.90 6.31
C GLY A 557 12.67 -18.49 6.55
N ARG A 558 13.48 -18.23 5.53
CA ARG A 558 14.92 -17.92 5.61
C ARG A 558 15.20 -16.46 5.36
N MET A 559 16.19 -15.92 6.05
CA MET A 559 16.74 -14.60 5.79
C MET A 559 17.57 -14.63 4.50
N LEU A 560 17.27 -13.70 3.57
CA LEU A 560 17.98 -13.55 2.29
C LEU A 560 18.96 -12.38 2.30
N ALA A 561 18.56 -11.26 2.89
CA ALA A 561 19.36 -10.05 2.99
C ALA A 561 19.04 -9.32 4.30
N LEU A 562 20.04 -8.62 4.85
CA LEU A 562 19.93 -7.75 6.02
C LEU A 562 20.90 -6.58 5.85
N GLY A 563 20.41 -5.36 5.94
CA GLY A 563 21.23 -4.15 5.82
C GLY A 563 20.37 -2.90 5.66
N THR A 564 21.01 -1.77 5.42
CA THR A 564 20.31 -0.53 5.01
C THR A 564 19.66 -0.73 3.63
N PRO A 565 18.63 0.05 3.26
CA PRO A 565 18.02 -0.02 1.91
C PRO A 565 19.08 0.09 0.80
N ARG A 566 20.09 0.95 0.98
CA ARG A 566 21.19 1.11 0.05
C ARG A 566 22.05 -0.15 -0.09
N GLU A 567 22.50 -0.73 1.04
CA GLU A 567 23.31 -1.97 1.04
C GLU A 567 22.56 -3.15 0.39
N VAL A 568 21.25 -3.26 0.63
CA VAL A 568 20.42 -4.31 0.02
C VAL A 568 20.29 -4.12 -1.50
N ARG A 569 20.17 -2.89 -1.99
CA ARG A 569 20.20 -2.59 -3.43
C ARG A 569 21.57 -2.90 -4.06
N GLU A 570 22.66 -2.55 -3.38
CA GLU A 570 24.02 -2.86 -3.81
C GLU A 570 24.24 -4.39 -3.87
N GLN A 571 23.75 -5.13 -2.88
CA GLN A 571 23.79 -6.60 -2.87
C GLN A 571 23.03 -7.19 -4.08
N ALA A 572 21.85 -6.66 -4.39
CA ALA A 572 21.06 -7.11 -5.54
C ALA A 572 21.77 -6.81 -6.87
N ALA A 573 22.38 -5.63 -7.01
CA ALA A 573 23.14 -5.22 -8.18
C ALA A 573 24.42 -6.06 -8.37
N ALA A 574 25.12 -6.40 -7.30
CA ALA A 574 26.30 -7.29 -7.32
C ALA A 574 25.95 -8.69 -7.86
N GLY A 575 24.68 -9.12 -7.73
CA GLY A 575 24.15 -10.34 -8.33
C GLY A 575 23.91 -10.26 -9.86
N GLY A 576 24.28 -9.15 -10.51
CA GLY A 576 24.14 -8.93 -11.96
C GLY A 576 22.76 -8.43 -12.40
N ALA A 577 21.90 -8.03 -11.48
CA ALA A 577 20.58 -7.48 -11.80
C ALA A 577 20.64 -5.97 -12.11
N ALA A 578 19.82 -5.51 -13.05
CA ALA A 578 19.58 -4.07 -13.23
C ALA A 578 18.66 -3.59 -12.11
N VAL A 579 19.20 -2.87 -11.13
CA VAL A 579 18.49 -2.38 -9.96
C VAL A 579 18.27 -0.87 -10.11
N THR A 580 17.00 -0.46 -10.27
CA THR A 580 16.61 0.94 -10.38
C THR A 580 15.99 1.48 -9.08
N ASP A 581 15.35 0.58 -8.32
CA ASP A 581 14.57 0.88 -7.13
C ASP A 581 14.54 -0.32 -6.17
N MET A 582 13.86 -0.18 -5.04
CA MET A 582 13.76 -1.24 -4.04
C MET A 582 12.88 -2.41 -4.52
N ASP A 583 11.87 -2.18 -5.38
CA ASP A 583 11.07 -3.27 -5.99
C ASP A 583 11.95 -4.19 -6.83
N SER A 584 12.77 -3.64 -7.72
CA SER A 584 13.70 -4.41 -8.57
C SER A 584 14.76 -5.13 -7.74
N ALA A 585 15.29 -4.49 -6.68
CA ALA A 585 16.22 -5.12 -5.76
C ALA A 585 15.61 -6.32 -5.03
N PHE A 586 14.41 -6.14 -4.48
CA PHE A 586 13.67 -7.19 -3.80
C PHE A 586 13.40 -8.38 -4.72
N ILE A 587 12.88 -8.13 -5.91
CA ILE A 587 12.59 -9.17 -6.91
C ILE A 587 13.88 -9.93 -7.28
N ALA A 588 14.99 -9.22 -7.53
CA ALA A 588 16.26 -9.82 -7.90
C ALA A 588 16.79 -10.78 -6.79
N ILE A 589 16.76 -10.35 -5.53
CA ILE A 589 17.21 -11.16 -4.39
C ILE A 589 16.34 -12.43 -4.24
N VAL A 590 15.02 -12.29 -4.30
CA VAL A 590 14.11 -13.43 -4.15
C VAL A 590 14.26 -14.41 -5.33
N GLU A 591 14.33 -13.94 -6.57
CA GLU A 591 14.50 -14.79 -7.74
C GLU A 591 15.84 -15.49 -7.77
N GLN A 592 16.93 -14.79 -7.44
CA GLN A 592 18.26 -15.39 -7.38
C GLN A 592 18.28 -16.59 -6.43
N ARG A 593 17.69 -16.45 -5.25
CA ARG A 593 17.60 -17.53 -4.27
C ARG A 593 16.75 -18.69 -4.75
N ARG A 594 15.61 -18.41 -5.37
CA ARG A 594 14.73 -19.45 -5.91
C ARG A 594 15.41 -20.25 -7.02
N ARG A 595 16.18 -19.60 -7.92
CA ARG A 595 17.00 -20.27 -8.95
C ARG A 595 18.06 -21.17 -8.32
N GLN A 596 18.77 -20.71 -7.30
CA GLN A 596 19.77 -21.52 -6.58
C GLN A 596 19.14 -22.75 -5.90
N ALA A 597 17.94 -22.61 -5.31
CA ALA A 597 17.25 -23.72 -4.68
C ALA A 597 16.79 -24.80 -5.70
N VAL A 598 16.39 -24.40 -6.91
CA VAL A 598 16.05 -25.31 -8.00
C VAL A 598 17.31 -26.02 -8.52
N SER A 599 18.39 -25.29 -8.79
CA SER A 599 19.68 -25.86 -9.24
C SER A 599 20.27 -26.83 -8.23
N GLY A 600 20.19 -26.52 -6.94
CA GLY A 600 20.65 -27.41 -5.86
C GLY A 600 19.82 -28.70 -5.73
N ARG A 601 18.51 -28.68 -6.07
CA ARG A 601 17.67 -29.87 -6.10
C ARG A 601 17.88 -30.75 -7.33
N MET A 602 18.35 -30.17 -8.44
CA MET A 602 18.71 -30.94 -9.66
C MET A 602 20.09 -31.57 -9.58
N ALA A 603 20.95 -31.07 -8.67
CA ALA A 603 22.30 -31.57 -8.44
C ALA A 603 22.40 -32.60 -7.27
N ALA A 604 21.34 -32.76 -6.47
CA ALA A 604 21.23 -33.76 -5.40
C ALA A 604 20.31 -34.90 -5.82
#